data_9b9b6eb4eb93acdaf54655c500299fb4
#
_entry.id   9b9b6eb4eb93acdaf54655c500299fb4
#
_cell.length_a   1.000
_cell.length_b   1.000
_cell.length_c   1.000
_cell.angle_alpha   90.00
_cell.angle_beta   90.00
_cell.angle_gamma   90.00
#
_symmetry.space_group_name_H-M   'P 1'
#
loop_
_entity.id
_entity.type
_entity.pdbx_description
1 polymer ?
#
loop_
_entity_poly.entity_id
_entity_poly.type
_entity_poly.pdbx_seq_one_letter_code
_entity_poly.pdbx_strand_id
1 'polypeptide(L)'
;MMVQKTSVCQICGCNCGLLVTLDGGQIDSGRSELDPIAMRWGMRLVQPDFGTLLENGFNTPSGKIELYSTWLAQKGYPPLPVCEDSCQCCDRFPYRLVTGARSNAFNHSQHRNIPDLLKLCPVPQAEISPKIAADMGVFDDEFIVIETEWGQLSIRTKIVHGRNPYTVSIPHGWSGKENANYLCGDESRDSISGTPAYKSIPCIVRRKEPVRE
;
A
#
# COMPACT_ATOMS: atom_id res chain seq x y z
N MET A 1 1.49 32.65 -27.30
CA MET A 1 0.05 32.33 -27.40
C MET A 1 -0.22 31.19 -26.41
N MET A 2 -0.93 31.46 -25.35
CA MET A 2 -1.25 30.45 -24.34
C MET A 2 -2.21 29.42 -24.92
N VAL A 3 -1.84 28.15 -24.77
CA VAL A 3 -2.66 27.01 -25.24
C VAL A 3 -2.92 26.12 -24.03
N GLN A 4 -4.17 25.78 -23.79
CA GLN A 4 -4.55 24.81 -22.77
C GLN A 4 -4.61 23.41 -23.34
N LYS A 5 -3.96 22.48 -22.68
CA LYS A 5 -4.00 21.05 -23.00
C LYS A 5 -4.43 20.22 -21.80
N THR A 6 -5.20 19.19 -22.08
CA THR A 6 -5.61 18.22 -21.07
C THR A 6 -4.55 17.15 -20.90
N SER A 7 -4.29 16.75 -19.68
CA SER A 7 -3.42 15.64 -19.33
C SER A 7 -4.02 14.86 -18.15
N VAL A 8 -3.40 13.80 -17.75
CA VAL A 8 -3.84 12.95 -16.63
C VAL A 8 -2.73 12.90 -15.60
N CYS A 9 -3.07 13.18 -14.35
CA CYS A 9 -2.14 13.02 -13.23
C CYS A 9 -1.97 11.54 -12.90
N GLN A 10 -0.74 11.06 -12.95
CA GLN A 10 -0.40 9.69 -12.60
C GLN A 10 0.27 9.57 -11.21
N ILE A 11 0.23 10.64 -10.42
CA ILE A 11 0.97 10.70 -9.15
C ILE A 11 0.38 9.76 -8.10
N CYS A 12 -0.95 9.68 -8.02
CA CYS A 12 -1.62 8.87 -6.98
C CYS A 12 -2.40 7.66 -7.52
N GLY A 13 -2.33 7.39 -8.83
CA GLY A 13 -3.10 6.32 -9.47
C GLY A 13 -4.60 6.61 -9.61
N CYS A 14 -5.07 7.76 -9.14
CA CYS A 14 -6.49 8.16 -9.26
C CYS A 14 -6.83 8.71 -10.65
N ASN A 15 -5.88 8.83 -11.55
CA ASN A 15 -6.05 9.35 -12.90
C ASN A 15 -6.78 10.70 -12.95
N CYS A 16 -6.50 11.59 -11.99
CA CYS A 16 -7.10 12.93 -11.95
C CYS A 16 -6.78 13.69 -13.23
N GLY A 17 -7.79 14.31 -13.81
CA GLY A 17 -7.60 15.20 -14.96
C GLY A 17 -6.76 16.43 -14.58
N LEU A 18 -5.84 16.82 -15.46
CA LEU A 18 -5.03 18.02 -15.33
C LEU A 18 -5.30 18.95 -16.50
N LEU A 19 -5.44 20.23 -16.22
CA LEU A 19 -5.42 21.29 -17.22
C LEU A 19 -4.05 21.95 -17.18
N VAL A 20 -3.29 21.84 -18.27
CA VAL A 20 -1.94 22.40 -18.38
C VAL A 20 -2.01 23.58 -19.33
N THR A 21 -1.62 24.76 -18.85
CA THR A 21 -1.46 25.93 -19.69
C THR A 21 -0.03 25.98 -20.22
N LEU A 22 0.12 26.08 -21.52
CA LEU A 22 1.41 26.20 -22.21
C LEU A 22 1.56 27.61 -22.79
N ASP A 23 2.70 28.22 -22.59
CA ASP A 23 3.13 29.39 -23.33
C ASP A 23 4.39 29.08 -24.12
N GLY A 24 4.35 29.30 -25.43
CA GLY A 24 5.47 29.00 -26.33
C GLY A 24 5.90 27.50 -26.31
N GLY A 25 5.02 26.59 -25.90
CA GLY A 25 5.31 25.16 -25.77
C GLY A 25 5.95 24.74 -24.45
N GLN A 26 6.23 25.68 -23.55
CA GLN A 26 6.68 25.41 -22.18
C GLN A 26 5.50 25.45 -21.22
N ILE A 27 5.58 24.65 -20.15
CA ILE A 27 4.58 24.69 -19.09
C ILE A 27 4.78 26.01 -18.33
N ASP A 28 3.83 26.92 -18.48
CA ASP A 28 3.73 28.07 -17.61
C ASP A 28 3.15 27.61 -16.27
N SER A 29 3.78 28.03 -15.18
CA SER A 29 3.52 27.63 -13.81
C SER A 29 2.15 26.97 -13.57
N GLY A 30 2.16 25.67 -13.30
CA GLY A 30 0.95 24.87 -13.26
C GLY A 30 0.00 25.24 -12.13
N ARG A 31 -1.08 25.93 -12.45
CA ARG A 31 -2.30 25.83 -11.68
C ARG A 31 -3.07 24.62 -12.18
N SER A 32 -3.19 23.59 -11.36
CA SER A 32 -4.15 22.54 -11.58
C SER A 32 -5.56 23.11 -11.33
N GLU A 33 -6.15 23.74 -12.33
CA GLU A 33 -7.58 23.97 -12.34
C GLU A 33 -8.26 22.64 -12.70
N LEU A 34 -8.49 21.84 -11.67
CA LEU A 34 -9.05 20.48 -11.79
C LEU A 34 -10.52 20.45 -12.21
N ASP A 35 -11.24 21.57 -12.09
CA ASP A 35 -12.69 21.62 -12.19
C ASP A 35 -13.27 21.36 -13.61
N PRO A 36 -12.80 21.98 -14.70
CA PRO A 36 -13.44 21.79 -16.01
C PRO A 36 -13.20 20.42 -16.63
N ILE A 37 -12.08 19.77 -16.29
CA ILE A 37 -11.70 18.47 -16.87
C ILE A 37 -12.44 17.34 -16.18
N ALA A 38 -12.55 17.37 -14.89
CA ALA A 38 -13.31 16.40 -14.10
C ALA A 38 -14.78 16.35 -14.57
N MET A 39 -15.36 17.49 -14.86
CA MET A 39 -16.74 17.57 -15.38
C MET A 39 -16.88 17.00 -16.81
N ARG A 40 -15.89 17.21 -17.67
CA ARG A 40 -15.92 16.76 -19.07
C ARG A 40 -15.80 15.23 -19.23
N TRP A 41 -15.16 14.56 -18.25
CA TRP A 41 -14.97 13.10 -18.24
C TRP A 41 -15.91 12.38 -17.26
N GLY A 42 -16.91 13.06 -16.72
CA GLY A 42 -17.83 12.48 -15.74
C GLY A 42 -17.18 12.21 -14.38
N MET A 43 -15.94 12.61 -14.20
CA MET A 43 -15.29 12.60 -12.89
C MET A 43 -15.67 13.90 -12.19
N ARG A 44 -16.64 13.83 -11.33
CA ARG A 44 -16.96 14.90 -10.39
C ARG A 44 -15.85 14.94 -9.35
N LEU A 45 -14.94 15.91 -9.42
CA LEU A 45 -14.26 16.37 -8.21
C LEU A 45 -15.36 17.00 -7.34
N VAL A 46 -15.92 16.17 -6.51
CA VAL A 46 -16.79 16.65 -5.44
C VAL A 46 -15.83 17.33 -4.46
N GLN A 47 -15.65 18.64 -4.57
CA GLN A 47 -15.37 19.40 -3.36
C GLN A 47 -16.49 19.00 -2.42
N PRO A 48 -16.20 18.37 -1.25
CA PRO A 48 -17.24 18.06 -0.32
C PRO A 48 -17.85 19.38 0.10
N ASP A 49 -18.99 19.68 -0.43
CA ASP A 49 -19.83 20.73 0.11
C ASP A 49 -20.30 20.19 1.46
N PHE A 50 -19.62 20.66 2.52
CA PHE A 50 -19.90 20.22 3.88
C PHE A 50 -21.37 20.54 4.17
N GLY A 51 -22.19 19.53 4.27
CA GLY A 51 -23.63 19.65 4.49
C GLY A 51 -24.48 19.05 3.39
N THR A 52 -23.99 18.94 2.14
CA THR A 52 -24.78 18.37 1.04
C THR A 52 -25.30 16.97 1.35
N LEU A 53 -24.53 16.15 2.06
CA LEU A 53 -24.95 14.82 2.49
C LEU A 53 -26.00 14.86 3.61
N LEU A 54 -26.02 15.93 4.43
CA LEU A 54 -27.05 16.12 5.43
C LEU A 54 -28.39 16.57 4.79
N GLU A 55 -28.34 17.35 3.73
CA GLU A 55 -29.48 17.85 3.00
C GLU A 55 -30.07 16.82 2.03
N ASN A 56 -29.19 16.16 1.26
CA ASN A 56 -29.58 15.27 0.17
C ASN A 56 -29.54 13.78 0.55
N GLY A 57 -29.01 13.44 1.74
CA GLY A 57 -28.78 12.06 2.15
C GLY A 57 -27.62 11.40 1.46
N PHE A 58 -27.40 10.13 1.75
CA PHE A 58 -26.35 9.32 1.17
C PHE A 58 -26.88 8.54 -0.04
N ASN A 59 -26.01 8.24 -1.00
CA ASN A 59 -26.37 7.40 -2.15
C ASN A 59 -26.39 5.89 -1.74
N THR A 60 -27.31 5.58 -0.83
CA THR A 60 -27.58 4.25 -0.30
C THR A 60 -29.06 3.97 -0.37
N PRO A 61 -29.52 2.71 -0.34
CA PRO A 61 -30.95 2.37 -0.35
C PRO A 61 -31.77 3.07 0.74
N SER A 62 -31.19 3.29 1.91
CA SER A 62 -31.84 3.97 3.03
C SER A 62 -31.68 5.50 3.02
N GLY A 63 -30.86 6.06 2.14
CA GLY A 63 -30.45 7.47 2.15
C GLY A 63 -29.58 7.85 3.36
N LYS A 64 -29.13 6.90 4.16
CA LYS A 64 -28.32 7.08 5.37
C LYS A 64 -27.01 6.33 5.26
N ILE A 65 -26.09 6.59 6.18
CA ILE A 65 -24.90 5.74 6.35
C ILE A 65 -25.37 4.35 6.77
N GLU A 66 -25.09 3.35 5.94
CA GLU A 66 -25.45 1.96 6.21
C GLU A 66 -24.26 1.24 6.82
N LEU A 67 -24.29 0.97 8.12
CA LEU A 67 -23.30 0.14 8.80
C LEU A 67 -23.53 -1.35 8.52
N TYR A 68 -24.79 -1.75 8.38
CA TYR A 68 -25.20 -3.08 8.01
C TYR A 68 -25.49 -3.12 6.50
N SER A 69 -24.72 -3.93 5.75
CA SER A 69 -24.90 -4.06 4.32
C SER A 69 -25.94 -5.13 3.97
N THR A 70 -27.14 -4.71 3.66
CA THR A 70 -28.20 -5.62 3.18
C THR A 70 -27.81 -6.32 1.88
N TRP A 71 -27.01 -5.65 1.04
CA TRP A 71 -26.51 -6.21 -0.21
C TRP A 71 -25.53 -7.39 0.04
N LEU A 72 -24.61 -7.24 0.98
CA LEU A 72 -23.69 -8.33 1.38
C LEU A 72 -24.48 -9.51 1.97
N ALA A 73 -25.44 -9.23 2.86
CA ALA A 73 -26.30 -10.27 3.45
C ALA A 73 -27.05 -11.07 2.38
N GLN A 74 -27.63 -10.40 1.38
CA GLN A 74 -28.33 -11.04 0.26
C GLN A 74 -27.43 -11.92 -0.60
N LYS A 75 -26.11 -11.64 -0.61
CA LYS A 75 -25.10 -12.43 -1.32
C LYS A 75 -24.50 -13.53 -0.47
N GLY A 76 -24.94 -13.72 0.77
CA GLY A 76 -24.44 -14.73 1.68
C GLY A 76 -23.14 -14.36 2.39
N TYR A 77 -22.76 -13.10 2.35
CA TYR A 77 -21.57 -12.58 3.06
C TYR A 77 -21.94 -11.95 4.39
N PRO A 78 -21.04 -11.90 5.37
CA PRO A 78 -21.26 -11.15 6.59
C PRO A 78 -21.63 -9.68 6.29
N PRO A 79 -22.77 -9.18 6.77
CA PRO A 79 -23.23 -7.83 6.49
C PRO A 79 -22.46 -6.76 7.27
N LEU A 80 -21.71 -7.17 8.28
CA LEU A 80 -20.85 -6.34 9.12
C LEU A 80 -19.44 -6.93 9.10
N PRO A 81 -18.39 -6.09 9.18
CA PRO A 81 -17.03 -6.60 9.36
C PRO A 81 -16.97 -7.40 10.67
N VAL A 82 -16.51 -8.62 10.58
CA VAL A 82 -16.23 -9.48 11.72
C VAL A 82 -14.72 -9.51 11.92
N CYS A 83 -14.27 -9.32 13.17
CA CYS A 83 -12.87 -9.49 13.49
C CYS A 83 -12.56 -11.01 13.54
N GLU A 84 -11.93 -11.49 12.49
CA GLU A 84 -11.37 -12.83 12.44
C GLU A 84 -9.86 -12.73 12.62
N ASP A 85 -9.28 -13.56 13.49
CA ASP A 85 -7.83 -13.67 13.55
C ASP A 85 -7.35 -14.47 12.33
N SER A 86 -7.06 -13.74 11.27
CA SER A 86 -6.61 -14.34 10.00
C SER A 86 -5.17 -14.85 10.05
N CYS A 87 -4.42 -14.51 11.10
CA CYS A 87 -3.04 -14.96 11.23
C CYS A 87 -2.96 -16.17 12.14
N GLN A 88 -2.85 -17.33 11.54
CA GLN A 88 -2.56 -18.58 12.23
C GLN A 88 -1.05 -18.74 12.41
N CYS A 89 -0.43 -17.84 13.18
CA CYS A 89 0.96 -18.02 13.57
C CYS A 89 1.11 -19.34 14.33
N CYS A 90 2.14 -20.09 14.01
CA CYS A 90 2.47 -21.40 14.61
C CYS A 90 3.96 -21.45 14.91
N ASP A 91 4.40 -22.54 15.56
CA ASP A 91 5.81 -22.70 15.93
C ASP A 91 6.76 -22.61 14.71
N ARG A 92 6.31 -23.05 13.53
CA ARG A 92 7.08 -22.94 12.29
C ARG A 92 7.17 -21.50 11.79
N PHE A 93 6.09 -20.72 11.92
CA PHE A 93 5.98 -19.33 11.46
C PHE A 93 5.50 -18.43 12.60
N PRO A 94 6.40 -18.09 13.55
CA PRO A 94 6.01 -17.41 14.80
C PRO A 94 5.74 -15.92 14.63
N TYR A 95 6.10 -15.35 13.50
CA TYR A 95 5.97 -13.92 13.24
C TYR A 95 4.87 -13.63 12.23
N ARG A 96 4.39 -12.40 12.26
CA ARG A 96 3.37 -11.88 11.36
C ARG A 96 4.01 -10.90 10.37
N LEU A 97 3.99 -11.25 9.10
CA LEU A 97 4.47 -10.37 8.03
C LEU A 97 3.35 -9.43 7.58
N VAL A 98 3.71 -8.17 7.40
CA VAL A 98 2.90 -7.14 6.75
C VAL A 98 3.66 -6.66 5.51
N THR A 99 3.08 -6.91 4.33
CA THR A 99 3.60 -6.40 3.07
C THR A 99 2.84 -5.15 2.68
N GLY A 100 3.15 -4.10 2.47
CA GLY A 100 2.31 -2.95 2.14
C GLY A 100 2.68 -1.71 2.92
N ALA A 101 3.81 -1.77 3.62
CA ALA A 101 4.41 -0.58 4.20
C ALA A 101 4.72 0.43 3.08
N ARG A 102 4.24 1.64 3.27
CA ARG A 102 4.46 2.74 2.31
C ARG A 102 5.65 3.57 2.78
N SER A 103 6.58 3.80 1.88
CA SER A 103 7.60 4.82 2.07
C SER A 103 6.99 6.21 1.89
N ASN A 104 7.42 7.17 2.68
CA ASN A 104 7.05 8.58 2.46
C ASN A 104 7.71 9.16 1.18
N ALA A 105 8.73 8.49 0.64
CA ALA A 105 9.40 8.90 -0.58
C ALA A 105 8.67 8.46 -1.85
N PHE A 106 7.89 7.37 -1.79
CA PHE A 106 7.30 6.76 -2.97
C PHE A 106 5.82 6.42 -2.76
N ASN A 107 5.06 6.43 -3.86
CA ASN A 107 3.75 5.81 -3.91
C ASN A 107 3.89 4.46 -4.64
N HIS A 108 4.06 3.37 -3.89
CA HIS A 108 4.38 2.04 -4.42
C HIS A 108 5.68 2.05 -5.24
N SER A 109 5.60 1.69 -6.53
CA SER A 109 6.71 1.77 -7.48
C SER A 109 6.87 3.14 -8.15
N GLN A 110 5.89 4.03 -7.97
CA GLN A 110 5.91 5.35 -8.59
C GLN A 110 6.95 6.26 -7.93
N HIS A 111 7.52 7.17 -8.71
CA HIS A 111 8.52 8.15 -8.31
C HIS A 111 9.92 7.63 -7.99
N ARG A 112 10.18 6.32 -8.11
CA ARG A 112 11.53 5.77 -7.89
C ARG A 112 12.55 6.21 -8.92
N ASN A 113 12.10 6.69 -10.09
CA ASN A 113 12.95 7.24 -11.12
C ASN A 113 13.42 8.66 -10.82
N ILE A 114 12.93 9.28 -9.74
CA ILE A 114 13.31 10.62 -9.33
C ILE A 114 14.52 10.50 -8.40
N PRO A 115 15.73 10.97 -8.81
CA PRO A 115 16.96 10.72 -8.05
C PRO A 115 16.92 11.25 -6.62
N ASP A 116 16.30 12.40 -6.40
CA ASP A 116 16.22 13.01 -5.07
C ASP A 116 15.31 12.23 -4.11
N LEU A 117 14.23 11.64 -4.61
CA LEU A 117 13.37 10.76 -3.82
C LEU A 117 14.05 9.40 -3.58
N LEU A 118 14.79 8.88 -4.55
CA LEU A 118 15.54 7.64 -4.39
C LEU A 118 16.62 7.75 -3.31
N LYS A 119 17.25 8.92 -3.14
CA LYS A 119 18.22 9.16 -2.05
C LYS A 119 17.60 8.98 -0.65
N LEU A 120 16.29 9.27 -0.49
CA LEU A 120 15.58 9.12 0.79
C LEU A 120 15.32 7.65 1.15
N CYS A 121 15.20 6.78 0.15
CA CYS A 121 14.94 5.35 0.35
C CYS A 121 15.59 4.57 -0.81
N PRO A 122 16.92 4.38 -0.79
CA PRO A 122 17.66 3.80 -1.91
C PRO A 122 17.43 2.30 -2.08
N VAL A 123 17.11 1.61 -1.00
CA VAL A 123 16.87 0.16 -0.96
C VAL A 123 15.69 -0.17 -0.05
N PRO A 124 15.00 -1.28 -0.29
CA PRO A 124 13.96 -1.74 0.64
C PRO A 124 14.60 -2.29 1.91
N GLN A 125 13.97 -2.02 3.04
CA GLN A 125 14.38 -2.55 4.33
C GLN A 125 13.18 -3.20 5.03
N ALA A 126 13.43 -4.31 5.70
CA ALA A 126 12.46 -4.93 6.60
C ALA A 126 12.50 -4.24 7.95
N GLU A 127 11.42 -3.63 8.34
CA GLU A 127 11.27 -3.08 9.67
C GLU A 127 10.90 -4.18 10.66
N ILE A 128 11.78 -4.41 11.64
CA ILE A 128 11.62 -5.41 12.69
C ILE A 128 11.70 -4.75 14.07
N SER A 129 11.12 -5.41 15.07
CA SER A 129 11.24 -4.95 16.45
C SER A 129 12.62 -5.27 17.04
N PRO A 130 13.06 -4.56 18.11
CA PRO A 130 14.26 -4.93 18.85
C PRO A 130 14.22 -6.36 19.38
N LYS A 131 13.03 -6.88 19.71
CA LYS A 131 12.86 -8.27 20.13
C LYS A 131 13.26 -9.25 19.03
N ILE A 132 12.73 -9.09 17.82
CA ILE A 132 13.07 -9.96 16.68
C ILE A 132 14.57 -9.85 16.39
N ALA A 133 15.13 -8.64 16.43
CA ALA A 133 16.56 -8.43 16.20
C ALA A 133 17.43 -9.18 17.24
N ALA A 134 17.05 -9.11 18.52
CA ALA A 134 17.73 -9.82 19.60
C ALA A 134 17.60 -11.35 19.47
N ASP A 135 16.39 -11.85 19.19
CA ASP A 135 16.11 -13.28 19.01
C ASP A 135 16.94 -13.89 17.87
N MET A 136 17.19 -13.11 16.81
CA MET A 136 17.95 -13.53 15.63
C MET A 136 19.45 -13.17 15.70
N GLY A 137 19.87 -12.36 16.66
CA GLY A 137 21.25 -11.87 16.78
C GLY A 137 21.66 -11.01 15.57
N VAL A 138 20.76 -10.16 15.06
CA VAL A 138 20.99 -9.28 13.92
C VAL A 138 21.02 -7.83 14.32
N PHE A 139 21.80 -7.03 13.60
CA PHE A 139 21.92 -5.60 13.75
C PHE A 139 21.23 -4.84 12.62
N ASP A 140 21.14 -3.54 12.78
CA ASP A 140 20.61 -2.65 11.76
C ASP A 140 21.42 -2.76 10.46
N ASP A 141 20.73 -2.71 9.31
CA ASP A 141 21.32 -2.84 7.97
C ASP A 141 21.95 -4.21 7.63
N GLU A 142 21.87 -5.21 8.50
CA GLU A 142 22.25 -6.59 8.17
C GLU A 142 21.18 -7.27 7.31
N PHE A 143 21.60 -8.29 6.56
CA PHE A 143 20.66 -9.09 5.77
C PHE A 143 20.00 -10.18 6.61
N ILE A 144 18.68 -10.26 6.48
CA ILE A 144 17.86 -11.37 6.97
C ILE A 144 17.20 -12.10 5.80
N VAL A 145 16.74 -13.31 6.07
CA VAL A 145 15.84 -14.06 5.20
C VAL A 145 14.49 -14.13 5.88
N ILE A 146 13.46 -13.66 5.20
CA ILE A 146 12.07 -13.83 5.59
C ILE A 146 11.51 -14.96 4.75
N GLU A 147 10.91 -15.96 5.38
CA GLU A 147 10.30 -17.11 4.74
C GLU A 147 8.84 -17.23 5.15
N THR A 148 8.00 -17.54 4.20
CA THR A 148 6.58 -17.86 4.37
C THR A 148 6.32 -19.24 3.75
N GLU A 149 5.09 -19.71 3.78
CA GLU A 149 4.69 -20.94 3.11
C GLU A 149 4.91 -20.88 1.59
N TRP A 150 4.84 -19.68 1.00
CA TRP A 150 4.90 -19.48 -0.46
C TRP A 150 6.29 -19.19 -0.99
N GLY A 151 7.22 -18.74 -0.14
CA GLY A 151 8.58 -18.47 -0.59
C GLY A 151 9.43 -17.73 0.42
N GLN A 152 10.57 -17.24 -0.06
CA GLN A 152 11.53 -16.53 0.78
C GLN A 152 12.10 -15.29 0.09
N LEU A 153 12.50 -14.33 0.90
CA LEU A 153 13.08 -13.05 0.47
C LEU A 153 14.24 -12.68 1.37
N SER A 154 15.38 -12.32 0.76
CA SER A 154 16.52 -11.74 1.49
C SER A 154 16.47 -10.22 1.41
N ILE A 155 16.47 -9.54 2.56
CA ILE A 155 16.29 -8.10 2.64
C ILE A 155 17.12 -7.53 3.81
N ARG A 156 17.52 -6.26 3.72
CA ARG A 156 18.20 -5.56 4.82
C ARG A 156 17.25 -5.26 5.96
N THR A 157 17.76 -5.25 7.17
CA THR A 157 16.99 -4.90 8.37
C THR A 157 16.97 -3.41 8.64
N LYS A 158 15.89 -2.99 9.27
CA LYS A 158 15.77 -1.72 9.98
C LYS A 158 15.10 -1.97 11.32
N ILE A 159 15.82 -1.74 12.41
CA ILE A 159 15.28 -1.94 13.75
C ILE A 159 14.46 -0.72 14.16
N VAL A 160 13.17 -0.92 14.44
CA VAL A 160 12.23 0.17 14.75
C VAL A 160 11.60 -0.07 16.13
N HIS A 161 11.81 0.88 17.05
CA HIS A 161 11.19 0.86 18.37
C HIS A 161 9.69 1.19 18.29
N GLY A 162 8.91 0.69 19.23
CA GLY A 162 7.46 0.93 19.30
C GLY A 162 6.61 0.07 18.34
N ARG A 163 7.23 -0.82 17.58
CA ARG A 163 6.53 -1.82 16.76
C ARG A 163 6.07 -3.00 17.61
N ASN A 164 5.00 -3.65 17.16
CA ASN A 164 4.59 -4.94 17.75
C ASN A 164 5.77 -5.93 17.71
N PRO A 165 6.10 -6.59 18.83
CA PRO A 165 7.29 -7.43 18.93
C PRO A 165 7.30 -8.67 18.04
N TYR A 166 6.18 -9.03 17.47
CA TYR A 166 6.02 -10.20 16.59
C TYR A 166 5.69 -9.85 15.14
N THR A 167 5.80 -8.57 14.77
CA THR A 167 5.46 -8.12 13.42
C THR A 167 6.71 -7.73 12.64
N VAL A 168 6.79 -8.24 11.42
CA VAL A 168 7.77 -7.87 10.40
C VAL A 168 7.06 -7.06 9.33
N SER A 169 7.59 -5.91 8.96
CA SER A 169 6.97 -5.04 7.96
C SER A 169 7.94 -4.79 6.81
N ILE A 170 7.52 -5.08 5.58
CA ILE A 170 8.32 -4.84 4.39
C ILE A 170 7.58 -3.94 3.40
N PRO A 171 8.30 -3.08 2.67
CA PRO A 171 7.70 -2.26 1.65
C PRO A 171 7.40 -3.07 0.38
N HIS A 172 6.25 -2.84 -0.23
CA HIS A 172 5.94 -3.39 -1.54
C HIS A 172 6.36 -2.46 -2.68
N GLY A 173 6.16 -2.94 -3.92
CA GLY A 173 6.44 -2.15 -5.13
C GLY A 173 7.91 -2.19 -5.55
N TRP A 174 8.77 -3.00 -4.94
CA TRP A 174 10.12 -3.30 -5.40
C TRP A 174 10.10 -4.49 -6.36
N SER A 175 11.01 -4.48 -7.32
CA SER A 175 11.11 -5.51 -8.36
C SER A 175 12.33 -6.43 -8.13
N GLY A 176 12.44 -7.48 -8.94
CA GLY A 176 13.56 -8.41 -8.87
C GLY A 176 13.57 -9.20 -7.56
N LYS A 177 14.75 -9.37 -6.98
CA LYS A 177 14.97 -10.19 -5.77
C LYS A 177 14.31 -9.63 -4.52
N GLU A 178 13.91 -8.36 -4.55
CA GLU A 178 13.29 -7.63 -3.42
C GLU A 178 11.76 -7.52 -3.57
N ASN A 179 11.17 -8.31 -4.45
CA ASN A 179 9.74 -8.31 -4.68
C ASN A 179 8.99 -9.02 -3.55
N ALA A 180 8.22 -8.25 -2.77
CA ALA A 180 7.42 -8.75 -1.66
C ALA A 180 6.39 -9.83 -2.06
N ASN A 181 6.00 -9.89 -3.33
CA ASN A 181 5.01 -10.85 -3.82
C ASN A 181 5.52 -12.31 -3.75
N TYR A 182 6.84 -12.53 -3.66
CA TYR A 182 7.36 -13.89 -3.41
C TYR A 182 6.95 -14.47 -2.06
N LEU A 183 6.52 -13.63 -1.14
CA LEU A 183 6.09 -14.03 0.20
C LEU A 183 4.56 -14.16 0.34
N CYS A 184 3.81 -13.87 -0.72
CA CYS A 184 2.36 -13.84 -0.72
C CYS A 184 1.80 -14.98 -1.55
N GLY A 185 0.86 -15.74 -0.98
CA GLY A 185 0.03 -16.68 -1.72
C GLY A 185 -1.17 -15.99 -2.36
N ASP A 186 -1.84 -16.70 -3.26
CA ASP A 186 -3.08 -16.23 -3.88
C ASP A 186 -4.33 -16.95 -3.34
N GLU A 187 -4.16 -17.88 -2.42
CA GLU A 187 -5.22 -18.68 -1.84
C GLU A 187 -6.14 -17.89 -0.91
N SER A 188 -5.58 -16.90 -0.19
CA SER A 188 -6.33 -16.04 0.73
C SER A 188 -6.74 -14.74 0.06
N ARG A 189 -7.62 -14.81 -0.93
CA ARG A 189 -8.20 -13.64 -1.59
C ARG A 189 -9.55 -13.31 -1.00
N ASP A 190 -9.81 -12.01 -0.86
CA ASP A 190 -11.17 -11.55 -0.62
C ASP A 190 -12.09 -12.00 -1.76
N SER A 191 -13.17 -12.69 -1.43
CA SER A 191 -14.06 -13.31 -2.39
C SER A 191 -14.88 -12.33 -3.25
N ILE A 192 -14.92 -11.07 -2.84
CA ILE A 192 -15.67 -10.01 -3.53
C ILE A 192 -14.72 -9.18 -4.40
N SER A 193 -13.64 -8.68 -3.83
CA SER A 193 -12.70 -7.79 -4.50
C SER A 193 -11.53 -8.51 -5.18
N GLY A 194 -11.29 -9.78 -4.85
CA GLY A 194 -10.12 -10.52 -5.29
C GLY A 194 -8.80 -10.03 -4.66
N THR A 195 -8.88 -9.15 -3.67
CA THR A 195 -7.70 -8.56 -3.03
C THR A 195 -6.97 -9.62 -2.20
N PRO A 196 -5.68 -9.87 -2.45
CA PRO A 196 -4.92 -10.83 -1.66
C PRO A 196 -4.64 -10.33 -0.24
N ALA A 197 -4.42 -11.27 0.67
CA ALA A 197 -4.10 -10.97 2.06
C ALA A 197 -2.65 -10.47 2.18
N TYR A 198 -2.44 -9.17 2.07
CA TYR A 198 -1.12 -8.53 2.21
C TYR A 198 -0.70 -8.28 3.66
N LYS A 199 -1.59 -8.51 4.60
CA LYS A 199 -1.36 -8.27 6.02
C LYS A 199 -1.62 -9.55 6.78
N SER A 200 -0.85 -9.75 7.85
CA SER A 200 -1.01 -10.93 8.70
C SER A 200 -0.61 -12.27 8.05
N ILE A 201 0.45 -12.27 7.25
CA ILE A 201 1.01 -13.49 6.65
C ILE A 201 1.93 -14.16 7.68
N PRO A 202 1.73 -15.43 8.04
CA PRO A 202 2.64 -16.15 8.92
C PRO A 202 4.04 -16.25 8.30
N CYS A 203 5.08 -15.92 9.07
CA CYS A 203 6.45 -15.96 8.58
C CYS A 203 7.44 -16.34 9.67
N ILE A 204 8.63 -16.75 9.23
CA ILE A 204 9.81 -16.87 10.05
C ILE A 204 10.90 -15.94 9.54
N VAL A 205 11.73 -15.44 10.45
CA VAL A 205 12.89 -14.63 10.14
C VAL A 205 14.14 -15.41 10.52
N ARG A 206 15.15 -15.37 9.66
CA ARG A 206 16.45 -16.00 9.94
C ARG A 206 17.56 -15.01 9.58
N ARG A 207 18.66 -15.08 10.33
CA ARG A 207 19.89 -14.40 9.93
C ARG A 207 20.38 -14.99 8.61
N LYS A 208 20.77 -14.13 7.68
CA LYS A 208 21.43 -14.61 6.45
C LYS A 208 22.85 -15.02 6.77
N GLU A 209 23.17 -16.29 6.57
CA GLU A 209 24.55 -16.74 6.70
C GLU A 209 25.40 -16.11 5.60
N PRO A 210 26.66 -15.73 5.92
CA PRO A 210 27.60 -15.32 4.90
C PRO A 210 27.81 -16.49 3.92
N VAL A 211 27.75 -16.17 2.63
CA VAL A 211 28.12 -17.16 1.60
C VAL A 211 29.58 -17.53 1.85
N ARG A 212 29.83 -18.77 2.21
CA ARG A 212 31.20 -19.31 2.23
C ARG A 212 31.64 -19.40 0.78
N GLU A 213 32.61 -18.55 0.40
CA GLU A 213 33.32 -18.65 -0.87
C GLU A 213 34.10 -19.96 -0.98
#